data_41df2420472c34f637b9b1080b76af14
#
_entry.id   41df2420472c34f637b9b1080b76af14
#
_cell.length_a   1.000
_cell.length_b   1.000
_cell.length_c   1.000
_cell.angle_alpha   90.00
_cell.angle_beta   90.00
_cell.angle_gamma   90.00
#
_symmetry.space_group_name_H-M   'P 1'
#
loop_
_entity.id
_entity.type
_entity.pdbx_description
1 polymer ?
#
loop_
_entity_poly.entity_id
_entity_poly.type
_entity_poly.pdbx_seq_one_letter_code
_entity_poly.pdbx_strand_id
1 'polypeptide(L)'
;MAFIPTGLVKATGQRFTQLPVDNPVGFFFEAMYQTGPFWYFIGLCQIVAAVFLLIPATATLGAVLFLPIVFSVVLITWGIGFGGTVYITAGMLLSVIYLLCWDADKIYAAGTKLMAKREGPKLLDGATVVEKIAWTTGGLVGISLFLTMRSFVPTSLTFELFLVGVVAFLVVVGSWIHLSVKGIQWARSNGA
;
A
#
# COMPACT_ATOMS: atom_id res chain seq x y z
N MET A 1 21.72 -5.55 -0.20
CA MET A 1 21.84 -7.02 -0.39
C MET A 1 21.12 -7.83 0.71
N ALA A 2 21.07 -7.36 1.97
CA ALA A 2 20.47 -8.12 3.08
C ALA A 2 18.98 -8.48 2.91
N PHE A 3 18.22 -7.73 2.11
CA PHE A 3 16.77 -7.97 1.92
C PHE A 3 16.41 -9.12 0.98
N ILE A 4 17.33 -9.56 0.13
CA ILE A 4 17.07 -10.75 -0.70
C ILE A 4 16.95 -11.99 0.18
N PRO A 5 17.93 -12.35 1.03
CA PRO A 5 17.80 -13.52 1.88
C PRO A 5 16.64 -13.40 2.88
N THR A 6 16.42 -12.23 3.49
CA THR A 6 15.29 -12.03 4.42
C THR A 6 13.94 -12.10 3.72
N GLY A 7 13.84 -11.64 2.48
CA GLY A 7 12.66 -11.77 1.63
C GLY A 7 12.42 -13.23 1.22
N LEU A 8 13.47 -13.97 0.86
CA LEU A 8 13.37 -15.38 0.48
C LEU A 8 12.86 -16.24 1.64
N VAL A 9 13.36 -16.06 2.86
CA VAL A 9 12.87 -16.76 4.06
C VAL A 9 11.35 -16.61 4.19
N LYS A 10 10.83 -15.38 3.99
CA LYS A 10 9.39 -15.12 4.06
C LYS A 10 8.63 -15.68 2.85
N ALA A 11 9.15 -15.47 1.65
CA ALA A 11 8.54 -15.93 0.42
C ALA A 11 8.51 -17.46 0.28
N THR A 12 9.38 -18.18 0.99
CA THR A 12 9.39 -19.66 1.07
C THR A 12 8.58 -20.20 2.26
N GLY A 13 7.90 -19.32 3.02
CA GLY A 13 7.07 -19.72 4.14
C GLY A 13 7.87 -20.25 5.34
N GLN A 14 9.06 -19.74 5.56
CA GLN A 14 9.89 -20.12 6.70
C GLN A 14 9.79 -19.08 7.82
N ARG A 15 10.04 -19.52 9.05
CA ARG A 15 10.16 -18.62 10.21
C ARG A 15 11.41 -17.75 10.09
N PHE A 16 11.27 -16.47 10.39
CA PHE A 16 12.39 -15.52 10.33
C PHE A 16 13.38 -15.70 11.48
N THR A 17 12.90 -16.09 12.65
CA THR A 17 13.70 -16.27 13.87
C THR A 17 13.34 -17.55 14.59
N GLN A 18 14.29 -18.08 15.37
CA GLN A 18 14.09 -19.22 16.28
C GLN A 18 13.91 -18.75 17.74
N LEU A 19 13.79 -17.43 17.96
CA LEU A 19 13.54 -16.90 19.31
C LEU A 19 12.20 -17.40 19.83
N PRO A 20 12.13 -17.76 21.11
CA PRO A 20 10.89 -18.24 21.72
C PRO A 20 9.86 -17.11 21.83
N VAL A 21 8.58 -17.48 21.93
CA VAL A 21 7.45 -16.52 21.93
C VAL A 21 7.30 -15.70 23.21
N ASP A 22 8.01 -16.05 24.27
CA ASP A 22 8.13 -15.24 25.50
C ASP A 22 9.05 -14.02 25.29
N ASN A 23 9.88 -14.03 24.25
CA ASN A 23 10.66 -12.88 23.84
C ASN A 23 9.83 -11.98 22.89
N PRO A 24 9.77 -10.64 23.11
CA PRO A 24 8.99 -9.74 22.27
C PRO A 24 9.29 -9.84 20.76
N VAL A 25 10.54 -10.07 20.40
CA VAL A 25 10.97 -10.24 19.00
C VAL A 25 10.44 -11.57 18.45
N GLY A 26 10.58 -12.67 19.22
CA GLY A 26 10.07 -13.98 18.85
C GLY A 26 8.55 -13.96 18.69
N PHE A 27 7.84 -13.36 19.63
CA PHE A 27 6.38 -13.19 19.60
C PHE A 27 5.91 -12.43 18.33
N PHE A 28 6.54 -11.30 18.05
CA PHE A 28 6.18 -10.49 16.89
C PHE A 28 6.36 -11.28 15.58
N PHE A 29 7.51 -11.91 15.38
CA PHE A 29 7.79 -12.65 14.15
C PHE A 29 6.96 -13.93 14.03
N GLU A 30 6.62 -14.59 15.12
CA GLU A 30 5.70 -15.73 15.11
C GLU A 30 4.28 -15.28 14.73
N ALA A 31 3.77 -14.19 15.32
CA ALA A 31 2.48 -13.62 14.96
C ALA A 31 2.42 -13.22 13.48
N MET A 32 3.47 -12.60 12.97
CA MET A 32 3.59 -12.26 11.54
C MET A 32 3.63 -13.51 10.65
N TYR A 33 4.36 -14.54 11.04
CA TYR A 33 4.42 -15.81 10.33
C TYR A 33 3.06 -16.49 10.23
N GLN A 34 2.29 -16.48 11.31
CA GLN A 34 0.95 -17.07 11.38
C GLN A 34 -0.09 -16.34 10.51
N THR A 35 0.20 -15.13 10.02
CA THR A 35 -0.67 -14.44 9.05
C THR A 35 -0.73 -15.13 7.68
N GLY A 36 0.15 -16.09 7.40
CA GLY A 36 0.21 -16.87 6.17
C GLY A 36 0.39 -16.01 4.91
N PRO A 37 -0.68 -15.70 4.15
CA PRO A 37 -0.57 -14.96 2.89
C PRO A 37 0.14 -13.60 3.00
N PHE A 38 -0.05 -12.90 4.11
CA PHE A 38 0.62 -11.61 4.34
C PHE A 38 2.13 -11.77 4.52
N TRP A 39 2.57 -12.86 5.14
CA TRP A 39 3.99 -13.20 5.29
C TRP A 39 4.68 -13.39 3.95
N TYR A 40 4.07 -14.17 3.05
CA TYR A 40 4.56 -14.36 1.67
C TYR A 40 4.59 -13.06 0.89
N PHE A 41 3.53 -12.26 1.00
CA PHE A 41 3.43 -10.97 0.32
C PHE A 41 4.56 -10.01 0.71
N ILE A 42 4.85 -9.88 2.02
CA ILE A 42 5.97 -9.05 2.49
C ILE A 42 7.30 -9.54 1.93
N GLY A 43 7.52 -10.87 1.95
CA GLY A 43 8.72 -11.47 1.37
C GLY A 43 8.89 -11.14 -0.10
N LEU A 44 7.83 -11.28 -0.88
CA LEU A 44 7.82 -10.96 -2.31
C LEU A 44 8.10 -9.47 -2.55
N CYS A 45 7.44 -8.58 -1.82
CA CYS A 45 7.67 -7.12 -1.94
C CYS A 45 9.14 -6.75 -1.65
N GLN A 46 9.76 -7.38 -0.65
CA GLN A 46 11.17 -7.16 -0.33
C GLN A 46 12.08 -7.61 -1.46
N ILE A 47 11.82 -8.76 -2.08
CA ILE A 47 12.61 -9.29 -3.20
C ILE A 47 12.47 -8.38 -4.42
N VAL A 48 11.23 -8.01 -4.78
CA VAL A 48 10.96 -7.15 -5.95
C VAL A 48 11.67 -5.80 -5.79
N ALA A 49 11.52 -5.15 -4.64
CA ALA A 49 12.19 -3.88 -4.37
C ALA A 49 13.71 -4.01 -4.42
N ALA A 50 14.27 -5.09 -3.88
CA ALA A 50 15.71 -5.35 -3.91
C ALA A 50 16.23 -5.59 -5.34
N VAL A 51 15.47 -6.32 -6.18
CA VAL A 51 15.84 -6.53 -7.59
C VAL A 51 15.86 -5.20 -8.35
N PHE A 52 14.85 -4.34 -8.18
CA PHE A 52 14.85 -3.02 -8.80
C PHE A 52 16.00 -2.13 -8.33
N LEU A 53 16.39 -2.22 -7.05
CA LEU A 53 17.55 -1.49 -6.52
C LEU A 53 18.89 -1.96 -7.12
N LEU A 54 19.00 -3.23 -7.53
CA LEU A 54 20.21 -3.79 -8.11
C LEU A 54 20.44 -3.37 -9.57
N ILE A 55 19.39 -3.02 -10.27
CA ILE A 55 19.45 -2.62 -11.69
C ILE A 55 19.55 -1.09 -11.74
N PRO A 56 20.68 -0.52 -12.25
CA PRO A 56 20.88 0.93 -12.25
C PRO A 56 19.75 1.74 -12.90
N ALA A 57 19.17 1.20 -13.98
CA ALA A 57 18.07 1.85 -14.70
C ALA A 57 16.77 1.96 -13.89
N THR A 58 16.56 1.08 -12.92
CA THR A 58 15.34 1.03 -12.10
C THR A 58 15.60 1.33 -10.62
N ALA A 59 16.83 1.70 -10.26
CA ALA A 59 17.24 1.89 -8.87
C ALA A 59 16.40 2.94 -8.13
N THR A 60 16.04 4.05 -8.78
CA THR A 60 15.15 5.08 -8.22
C THR A 60 13.77 4.52 -7.90
N LEU A 61 13.18 3.74 -8.82
CA LEU A 61 11.89 3.07 -8.58
C LEU A 61 12.01 2.06 -7.44
N GLY A 62 13.09 1.28 -7.42
CA GLY A 62 13.40 0.36 -6.33
C GLY A 62 13.48 1.08 -4.98
N ALA A 63 14.12 2.26 -4.91
CA ALA A 63 14.21 3.06 -3.71
C ALA A 63 12.84 3.58 -3.24
N VAL A 64 12.00 4.05 -4.16
CA VAL A 64 10.64 4.50 -3.86
C VAL A 64 9.79 3.35 -3.29
N LEU A 65 9.83 2.16 -3.91
CA LEU A 65 9.12 0.98 -3.42
C LEU A 65 9.66 0.46 -2.09
N PHE A 66 10.97 0.60 -1.89
CA PHE A 66 11.64 0.09 -0.70
C PHE A 66 11.49 1.01 0.52
N LEU A 67 11.32 2.32 0.30
CA LEU A 67 11.20 3.31 1.37
C LEU A 67 10.13 2.95 2.43
N PRO A 68 8.86 2.69 2.07
CA PRO A 68 7.85 2.35 3.07
C PRO A 68 8.15 1.02 3.78
N ILE A 69 8.78 0.07 3.10
CA ILE A 69 9.15 -1.23 3.68
C ILE A 69 10.23 -1.03 4.74
N VAL A 70 11.34 -0.35 4.39
CA VAL A 70 12.45 -0.16 5.33
C VAL A 70 12.07 0.77 6.48
N PHE A 71 11.25 1.78 6.22
CA PHE A 71 10.72 2.66 7.25
C PHE A 71 9.89 1.88 8.28
N SER A 72 8.99 1.01 7.82
CA SER A 72 8.21 0.13 8.70
C SER A 72 9.11 -0.81 9.51
N VAL A 73 10.15 -1.39 8.88
CA VAL A 73 11.12 -2.25 9.57
C VAL A 73 11.88 -1.50 10.66
N VAL A 74 12.28 -0.24 10.42
CA VAL A 74 12.94 0.60 11.45
C VAL A 74 12.01 0.83 12.64
N LEU A 75 10.75 1.21 12.39
CA LEU A 75 9.76 1.44 13.47
C LEU A 75 9.49 0.16 14.27
N ILE A 76 9.34 -0.97 13.60
CA ILE A 76 9.13 -2.27 14.23
C ILE A 76 10.34 -2.66 15.08
N THR A 77 11.55 -2.63 14.52
CA THR A 77 12.77 -3.04 15.24
C THR A 77 13.05 -2.15 16.44
N TRP A 78 12.73 -0.85 16.35
CA TRP A 78 12.79 0.07 17.47
C TRP A 78 11.73 -0.25 18.51
N GLY A 79 10.46 -0.40 18.11
CA GLY A 79 9.32 -0.62 19.01
C GLY A 79 9.42 -1.92 19.82
N ILE A 80 9.93 -3.00 19.21
CA ILE A 80 10.11 -4.30 19.89
C ILE A 80 11.47 -4.43 20.62
N GLY A 81 12.32 -3.42 20.55
CA GLY A 81 13.63 -3.46 21.20
C GLY A 81 14.60 -4.47 20.58
N PHE A 82 14.65 -4.59 19.25
CA PHE A 82 15.48 -5.59 18.56
C PHE A 82 16.98 -5.24 18.55
N GLY A 83 17.53 -4.90 19.70
CA GLY A 83 18.95 -4.72 19.96
C GLY A 83 19.71 -3.94 18.88
N GLY A 84 20.85 -4.46 18.43
CA GLY A 84 21.70 -3.83 17.40
C GLY A 84 21.08 -3.73 16.01
N THR A 85 20.00 -4.49 15.72
CA THR A 85 19.32 -4.50 14.41
C THR A 85 18.71 -3.12 14.10
N VAL A 86 18.33 -2.35 15.11
CA VAL A 86 17.81 -0.98 14.95
C VAL A 86 18.80 -0.10 14.20
N TYR A 87 20.08 -0.15 14.55
CA TYR A 87 21.12 0.66 13.90
C TYR A 87 21.35 0.25 12.45
N ILE A 88 21.29 -1.07 12.16
CA ILE A 88 21.41 -1.60 10.80
C ILE A 88 20.24 -1.11 9.94
N THR A 89 19.02 -1.26 10.43
CA THR A 89 17.81 -0.84 9.69
C THR A 89 17.73 0.67 9.51
N ALA A 90 18.15 1.46 10.52
CA ALA A 90 18.27 2.92 10.39
C ALA A 90 19.31 3.32 9.34
N GLY A 91 20.47 2.67 9.30
CA GLY A 91 21.47 2.88 8.26
C GLY A 91 20.97 2.56 6.87
N MET A 92 20.14 1.51 6.73
CA MET A 92 19.49 1.16 5.46
C MET A 92 18.47 2.22 5.05
N LEU A 93 17.67 2.74 5.98
CA LEU A 93 16.73 3.83 5.71
C LEU A 93 17.47 5.10 5.24
N LEU A 94 18.54 5.48 5.92
CA LEU A 94 19.37 6.62 5.51
C LEU A 94 19.96 6.43 4.11
N SER A 95 20.39 5.22 3.77
CA SER A 95 20.91 4.90 2.42
C SER A 95 19.84 5.05 1.34
N VAL A 96 18.60 4.63 1.63
CA VAL A 96 17.46 4.80 0.71
C VAL A 96 17.10 6.27 0.55
N ILE A 97 17.05 7.03 1.65
CA ILE A 97 16.79 8.48 1.61
C ILE A 97 17.89 9.19 0.80
N TYR A 98 19.16 8.86 1.02
CA TYR A 98 20.26 9.40 0.25
C TYR A 98 20.10 9.15 -1.26
N LEU A 99 19.73 7.92 -1.66
CA LEU A 99 19.50 7.58 -3.07
C LEU A 99 18.33 8.36 -3.67
N LEU A 100 17.25 8.56 -2.90
CA LEU A 100 16.11 9.35 -3.34
C LEU A 100 16.46 10.85 -3.47
N CYS A 101 17.27 11.39 -2.55
CA CYS A 101 17.78 12.76 -2.65
C CYS A 101 18.71 12.93 -3.85
N TRP A 102 19.52 11.92 -4.16
CA TRP A 102 20.39 11.95 -5.35
C TRP A 102 19.60 12.02 -6.66
N ASP A 103 18.48 11.29 -6.72
CA ASP A 103 17.60 11.22 -7.88
C ASP A 103 16.37 12.15 -7.75
N ALA A 104 16.44 13.19 -6.92
CA ALA A 104 15.32 14.08 -6.60
C ALA A 104 14.69 14.71 -7.87
N ASP A 105 15.51 15.07 -8.87
CA ASP A 105 15.02 15.63 -10.13
C ASP A 105 14.09 14.67 -10.89
N LYS A 106 14.43 13.36 -10.89
CA LYS A 106 13.61 12.33 -11.53
C LYS A 106 12.28 12.17 -10.80
N ILE A 107 12.33 12.18 -9.46
CA ILE A 107 11.14 12.04 -8.61
C ILE A 107 10.25 13.26 -8.77
N TYR A 108 10.80 14.45 -8.77
CA TYR A 108 10.07 15.70 -8.99
C TYR A 108 9.39 15.72 -10.37
N ALA A 109 10.12 15.35 -11.43
CA ALA A 109 9.58 15.30 -12.79
C ALA A 109 8.44 14.24 -12.92
N ALA A 110 8.57 13.10 -12.25
CA ALA A 110 7.49 12.10 -12.19
C ALA A 110 6.29 12.61 -11.38
N GLY A 111 6.55 13.24 -10.23
CA GLY A 111 5.51 13.83 -9.37
C GLY A 111 4.71 14.93 -10.07
N THR A 112 5.37 15.83 -10.78
CA THR A 112 4.70 16.90 -11.53
C THR A 112 3.81 16.35 -12.65
N LYS A 113 4.25 15.29 -13.34
CA LYS A 113 3.41 14.60 -14.35
C LYS A 113 2.20 13.91 -13.72
N LEU A 114 2.36 13.28 -12.54
CA LEU A 114 1.25 12.64 -11.82
C LEU A 114 0.27 13.67 -11.25
N MET A 115 0.76 14.84 -10.85
CA MET A 115 -0.06 15.94 -10.30
C MET A 115 -0.56 16.91 -11.37
N ALA A 116 -0.09 16.78 -12.61
CA ALA A 116 -0.56 17.61 -13.71
C ALA A 116 -2.08 17.50 -13.82
N LYS A 117 -2.73 18.69 -13.91
CA LYS A 117 -4.18 18.76 -14.08
C LYS A 117 -4.56 17.99 -15.33
N ARG A 118 -5.41 17.00 -15.18
CA ARG A 118 -5.94 16.24 -16.31
C ARG A 118 -6.72 17.21 -17.22
N GLU A 119 -6.26 17.39 -18.44
CA GLU A 119 -7.02 18.08 -19.46
C GLU A 119 -8.13 17.14 -19.92
N GLY A 120 -9.38 17.54 -19.69
CA GLY A 120 -10.55 16.73 -20.00
C GLY A 120 -11.64 16.88 -18.94
N PRO A 121 -12.81 16.28 -19.14
CA PRO A 121 -13.88 16.36 -18.17
C PRO A 121 -13.41 15.83 -16.82
N LYS A 122 -13.60 16.62 -15.78
CA LYS A 122 -13.27 16.20 -14.41
C LYS A 122 -14.14 15.00 -14.04
N LEU A 123 -13.55 14.09 -13.26
CA LEU A 123 -14.21 12.85 -12.82
C LEU A 123 -15.60 13.10 -12.18
N LEU A 124 -15.82 14.28 -11.62
CA LEU A 124 -17.05 14.67 -10.92
C LEU A 124 -17.91 15.69 -11.65
N ASP A 125 -17.41 16.34 -12.72
CA ASP A 125 -18.16 17.39 -13.45
C ASP A 125 -19.34 16.83 -14.29
N GLY A 126 -19.48 15.51 -14.37
CA GLY A 126 -20.60 14.83 -15.00
C GLY A 126 -21.24 13.76 -14.13
N ALA A 127 -20.91 13.73 -12.82
CA ALA A 127 -21.48 12.74 -11.92
C ALA A 127 -23.00 12.88 -11.83
N THR A 128 -23.71 11.82 -12.21
CA THR A 128 -25.15 11.73 -12.08
C THR A 128 -25.58 11.76 -10.61
N VAL A 129 -26.84 12.09 -10.35
CA VAL A 129 -27.38 12.04 -8.99
C VAL A 129 -27.20 10.66 -8.36
N VAL A 130 -27.33 9.60 -9.16
CA VAL A 130 -27.14 8.20 -8.72
C VAL A 130 -25.69 7.96 -8.25
N GLU A 131 -24.70 8.48 -8.99
CA GLU A 131 -23.29 8.37 -8.61
C GLU A 131 -22.97 9.09 -7.31
N LYS A 132 -23.52 10.31 -7.12
CA LYS A 132 -23.36 11.08 -5.88
C LYS A 132 -23.98 10.35 -4.69
N ILE A 133 -25.16 9.77 -4.85
CA ILE A 133 -25.81 8.96 -3.82
C ILE A 133 -24.96 7.73 -3.51
N ALA A 134 -24.43 7.01 -4.51
CA ALA A 134 -23.59 5.86 -4.30
C ALA A 134 -22.29 6.18 -3.55
N TRP A 135 -21.64 7.31 -3.86
CA TRP A 135 -20.46 7.79 -3.14
C TRP A 135 -20.75 8.10 -1.66
N THR A 136 -21.86 8.82 -1.41
CA THR A 136 -22.23 9.16 -0.02
C THR A 136 -22.66 7.92 0.76
N THR A 137 -23.43 7.01 0.14
CA THR A 137 -23.83 5.75 0.77
C THR A 137 -22.62 4.87 1.08
N GLY A 138 -21.67 4.72 0.15
CA GLY A 138 -20.44 3.96 0.37
C GLY A 138 -19.62 4.52 1.53
N GLY A 139 -19.51 5.84 1.64
CA GLY A 139 -18.83 6.50 2.76
C GLY A 139 -19.52 6.24 4.11
N LEU A 140 -20.84 6.39 4.16
CA LEU A 140 -21.61 6.13 5.38
C LEU A 140 -21.54 4.65 5.81
N VAL A 141 -21.62 3.73 4.87
CA VAL A 141 -21.45 2.29 5.15
C VAL A 141 -20.06 1.98 5.67
N GLY A 142 -19.00 2.56 5.09
CA GLY A 142 -17.63 2.40 5.58
C GLY A 142 -17.48 2.88 7.03
N ILE A 143 -18.05 4.03 7.37
CA ILE A 143 -18.07 4.55 8.75
C ILE A 143 -18.86 3.61 9.67
N SER A 144 -20.03 3.14 9.23
CA SER A 144 -20.87 2.23 10.03
C SER A 144 -20.17 0.90 10.30
N LEU A 145 -19.49 0.32 9.32
CA LEU A 145 -18.71 -0.90 9.50
C LEU A 145 -17.54 -0.68 10.48
N PHE A 146 -16.86 0.45 10.39
CA PHE A 146 -15.81 0.79 11.35
C PHE A 146 -16.35 0.90 12.78
N LEU A 147 -17.51 1.56 12.97
CA LEU A 147 -18.17 1.69 14.28
C LEU A 147 -18.64 0.33 14.81
N THR A 148 -19.09 -0.58 13.94
CA THR A 148 -19.44 -1.96 14.32
C THR A 148 -18.20 -2.72 14.81
N MET A 149 -17.07 -2.62 14.11
CA MET A 149 -15.80 -3.23 14.56
C MET A 149 -15.34 -2.72 15.93
N ARG A 150 -15.70 -1.49 16.28
CA ARG A 150 -15.42 -0.89 17.60
C ARG A 150 -16.50 -1.15 18.64
N SER A 151 -17.45 -2.04 18.36
CA SER A 151 -18.57 -2.38 19.25
C SER A 151 -19.51 -1.22 19.60
N PHE A 152 -19.51 -0.16 18.80
CA PHE A 152 -20.48 0.96 18.95
C PHE A 152 -21.82 0.66 18.28
N VAL A 153 -21.88 -0.31 17.37
CA VAL A 153 -23.08 -0.73 16.64
C VAL A 153 -23.24 -2.25 16.78
N PRO A 154 -24.46 -2.78 16.91
CA PRO A 154 -24.71 -4.23 17.03
C PRO A 154 -24.17 -5.02 15.83
N THR A 155 -23.53 -6.14 16.10
CA THR A 155 -22.94 -7.01 15.07
C THR A 155 -23.97 -7.67 14.14
N SER A 156 -25.25 -7.73 14.54
CA SER A 156 -26.36 -8.26 13.73
C SER A 156 -26.55 -7.51 12.41
N LEU A 157 -26.19 -6.23 12.36
CA LEU A 157 -26.30 -5.39 11.15
C LEU A 157 -25.05 -5.44 10.27
N THR A 158 -23.99 -6.12 10.67
CA THR A 158 -22.70 -6.08 9.97
C THR A 158 -22.80 -6.65 8.56
N PHE A 159 -23.52 -7.76 8.38
CA PHE A 159 -23.65 -8.41 7.08
C PHE A 159 -24.49 -7.57 6.10
N GLU A 160 -25.59 -7.01 6.54
CA GLU A 160 -26.44 -6.13 5.74
C GLU A 160 -25.68 -4.86 5.32
N LEU A 161 -24.97 -4.21 6.25
CA LEU A 161 -24.13 -3.06 5.97
C LEU A 161 -23.02 -3.40 4.98
N PHE A 162 -22.40 -4.57 5.11
CA PHE A 162 -21.37 -5.05 4.18
C PHE A 162 -21.94 -5.19 2.76
N LEU A 163 -23.11 -5.83 2.60
CA LEU A 163 -23.76 -5.97 1.28
C LEU A 163 -24.07 -4.62 0.65
N VAL A 164 -24.64 -3.68 1.41
CA VAL A 164 -24.92 -2.33 0.94
C VAL A 164 -23.63 -1.64 0.51
N GLY A 165 -22.55 -1.80 1.27
CA GLY A 165 -21.23 -1.28 0.92
C GLY A 165 -20.66 -1.85 -0.37
N VAL A 166 -20.79 -3.16 -0.58
CA VAL A 166 -20.37 -3.83 -1.82
C VAL A 166 -21.13 -3.30 -3.02
N VAL A 167 -22.46 -3.16 -2.93
CA VAL A 167 -23.28 -2.60 -4.01
C VAL A 167 -22.86 -1.16 -4.32
N ALA A 168 -22.74 -0.31 -3.30
CA ALA A 168 -22.27 1.07 -3.47
C ALA A 168 -20.88 1.13 -4.12
N PHE A 169 -19.95 0.29 -3.71
CA PHE A 169 -18.62 0.19 -4.29
C PHE A 169 -18.67 -0.21 -5.77
N LEU A 170 -19.47 -1.21 -6.14
CA LEU A 170 -19.61 -1.65 -7.53
C LEU A 170 -20.20 -0.54 -8.42
N VAL A 171 -21.17 0.24 -7.92
CA VAL A 171 -21.72 1.40 -8.64
C VAL A 171 -20.62 2.45 -8.84
N VAL A 172 -19.82 2.76 -7.81
CA VAL A 172 -18.72 3.71 -7.90
C VAL A 172 -17.66 3.24 -8.91
N VAL A 173 -17.24 1.98 -8.85
CA VAL A 173 -16.26 1.43 -9.80
C VAL A 173 -16.80 1.43 -11.22
N GLY A 174 -18.05 1.04 -11.42
CA GLY A 174 -18.72 1.06 -12.73
C GLY A 174 -18.78 2.47 -13.31
N SER A 175 -19.16 3.47 -12.49
CA SER A 175 -19.19 4.86 -12.91
C SER A 175 -17.79 5.38 -13.24
N TRP A 176 -16.78 5.03 -12.44
CA TRP A 176 -15.40 5.42 -12.70
C TRP A 176 -14.86 4.85 -14.02
N ILE A 177 -15.13 3.56 -14.31
CA ILE A 177 -14.78 2.93 -15.59
C ILE A 177 -15.47 3.66 -16.74
N HIS A 178 -16.77 3.91 -16.63
CA HIS A 178 -17.55 4.61 -17.65
C HIS A 178 -17.01 6.00 -17.97
N LEU A 179 -16.72 6.81 -16.94
CA LEU A 179 -16.13 8.14 -17.09
C LEU A 179 -14.70 8.09 -17.67
N SER A 180 -13.93 7.08 -17.28
CA SER A 180 -12.58 6.87 -17.83
C SER A 180 -12.61 6.55 -19.32
N VAL A 181 -13.54 5.69 -19.76
CA VAL A 181 -13.74 5.36 -21.18
C VAL A 181 -14.16 6.60 -21.96
N LYS A 182 -15.13 7.38 -21.45
CA LYS A 182 -15.53 8.65 -22.08
C LYS A 182 -14.36 9.66 -22.16
N GLY A 183 -13.55 9.76 -21.12
CA GLY A 183 -12.35 10.60 -21.12
C GLY A 183 -11.34 10.20 -22.20
N ILE A 184 -11.12 8.90 -22.41
CA ILE A 184 -10.25 8.38 -23.46
C ILE A 184 -10.84 8.67 -24.85
N GLN A 185 -12.14 8.49 -25.03
CA GLN A 185 -12.82 8.79 -26.30
C GLN A 185 -12.73 10.28 -26.63
N TRP A 186 -12.95 11.16 -25.65
CA TRP A 186 -12.83 12.60 -25.81
C TRP A 186 -11.40 13.00 -26.22
N ALA A 187 -10.37 12.45 -25.58
CA ALA A 187 -8.98 12.71 -25.91
C ALA A 187 -8.66 12.29 -27.36
N ARG A 188 -9.13 11.11 -27.78
CA ARG A 188 -8.96 10.65 -29.18
C ARG A 188 -9.65 11.52 -30.20
N SER A 189 -10.85 12.07 -29.88
CA SER A 189 -11.61 12.91 -30.81
C SER A 189 -11.03 14.31 -30.96
N ASN A 190 -10.23 14.79 -30.00
CA ASN A 190 -9.65 16.13 -30.00
C ASN A 190 -8.14 16.14 -30.33
N GLY A 191 -7.59 15.01 -30.79
CA GLY A 191 -6.21 14.92 -31.27
C GLY A 191 -5.13 15.11 -30.20
N ALA A 192 -5.48 14.80 -28.92
CA ALA A 192 -4.57 14.85 -27.79
C ALA A 192 -3.86 13.49 -27.58
#